data_5d300db793243611e9f7ace87bb6402b
#
_entry.id   5d300db793243611e9f7ace87bb6402b
#
_cell.length_a   1.000
_cell.length_b   1.000
_cell.length_c   1.000
_cell.angle_alpha   90.00
_cell.angle_beta   90.00
_cell.angle_gamma   90.00
#
_symmetry.space_group_name_H-M   'P 1'
#
loop_
_entity.id
_entity.type
_entity.pdbx_description
1 polymer ?
#
loop_
_entity_poly.entity_id
_entity_poly.type
_entity_poly.pdbx_seq_one_letter_code
_entity_poly.pdbx_strand_id
1 'polypeptide(L)'
;MALHKIQFNKQEFLAAIAANLARLIFSTIRLRMNDRSGFLTSPPEGPRILVFWHNRIPAISIGFLRHYPRRHPTRKGVSVLTSPSKDGDILAGVMANLGMGSVRGSSSRRGSTAIRELTALLESGVDLAITPDGPRGPKYSLGPGAVFLSQKTGIPIMLLHARYHNAIRLKTWDNFAIPLPFSRVDITIDPYMTIDPEATDLESERLRIETLLREEAEKTDLPA
;
A
#
# COMPACT_ATOMS: atom_id res chain seq x y z
N MET A 1 20.38 -29.07 -29.12
CA MET A 1 20.10 -27.68 -28.81
C MET A 1 18.58 -27.53 -28.68
N ALA A 2 18.05 -27.63 -27.47
CA ALA A 2 16.60 -27.64 -27.24
C ALA A 2 16.11 -26.18 -27.23
N LEU A 3 15.30 -25.82 -28.22
CA LEU A 3 14.57 -24.57 -28.27
C LEU A 3 13.60 -24.54 -27.07
N HIS A 4 13.91 -23.77 -26.01
CA HIS A 4 12.98 -23.47 -24.94
C HIS A 4 11.79 -22.75 -25.58
N LYS A 5 10.65 -23.43 -25.67
CA LYS A 5 9.36 -22.81 -26.01
C LYS A 5 9.09 -21.76 -24.94
N ILE A 6 9.17 -20.49 -25.29
CA ILE A 6 8.71 -19.37 -24.47
C ILE A 6 7.21 -19.60 -24.30
N GLN A 7 6.82 -20.10 -23.13
CA GLN A 7 5.41 -20.30 -22.79
C GLN A 7 4.84 -18.91 -22.51
N PHE A 8 4.03 -18.39 -23.44
CA PHE A 8 3.39 -17.08 -23.33
C PHE A 8 2.39 -17.10 -22.17
N ASN A 9 2.76 -16.44 -21.06
CA ASN A 9 1.88 -16.32 -19.90
C ASN A 9 0.95 -15.12 -20.11
N LYS A 10 -0.31 -15.39 -20.46
CA LYS A 10 -1.33 -14.37 -20.70
C LYS A 10 -1.51 -13.40 -19.50
N GLN A 11 -1.36 -13.90 -18.27
CA GLN A 11 -1.51 -13.08 -17.07
C GLN A 11 -0.33 -12.10 -16.92
N GLU A 12 0.90 -12.53 -17.16
CA GLU A 12 2.08 -11.67 -17.14
C GLU A 12 2.00 -10.59 -18.22
N PHE A 13 1.53 -10.93 -19.41
CA PHE A 13 1.34 -9.98 -20.49
C PHE A 13 0.27 -8.92 -20.14
N LEU A 14 -0.87 -9.34 -19.60
CA LEU A 14 -1.92 -8.43 -19.16
C LEU A 14 -1.43 -7.53 -18.02
N ALA A 15 -0.67 -8.07 -17.08
CA ALA A 15 -0.09 -7.29 -15.99
C ALA A 15 0.92 -6.24 -16.51
N ALA A 16 1.73 -6.60 -17.49
CA ALA A 16 2.67 -5.66 -18.12
C ALA A 16 1.94 -4.53 -18.87
N ILE A 17 0.90 -4.84 -19.64
CA ILE A 17 0.06 -3.83 -20.31
C ILE A 17 -0.58 -2.90 -19.28
N ALA A 18 -1.22 -3.46 -18.24
CA ALA A 18 -1.87 -2.68 -17.19
C ALA A 18 -0.86 -1.78 -16.45
N ALA A 19 0.33 -2.28 -16.15
CA ALA A 19 1.39 -1.49 -15.52
C ALA A 19 1.90 -0.35 -16.42
N ASN A 20 2.05 -0.58 -17.71
CA ASN A 20 2.48 0.46 -18.64
C ASN A 20 1.41 1.53 -18.85
N LEU A 21 0.13 1.13 -18.96
CA LEU A 21 -0.99 2.06 -19.00
C LEU A 21 -1.08 2.89 -17.72
N ALA A 22 -0.93 2.24 -16.55
CA ALA A 22 -0.86 2.92 -15.27
C ALA A 22 0.29 3.94 -15.23
N ARG A 23 1.50 3.57 -15.66
CA ARG A 23 2.64 4.50 -15.75
C ARG A 23 2.35 5.70 -16.64
N LEU A 24 1.71 5.47 -17.79
CA LEU A 24 1.35 6.54 -18.72
C LEU A 24 0.37 7.52 -18.05
N ILE A 25 -0.70 7.02 -17.44
CA ILE A 25 -1.65 7.85 -16.68
C ILE A 25 -0.93 8.56 -15.53
N PHE A 26 -0.18 7.82 -14.74
CA PHE A 26 0.53 8.33 -13.57
C PHE A 26 1.55 9.41 -13.93
N SER A 27 2.18 9.34 -15.13
CA SER A 27 3.12 10.37 -15.58
C SER A 27 2.46 11.73 -15.80
N THR A 28 1.18 11.77 -16.11
CA THR A 28 0.41 12.99 -16.33
C THR A 28 -0.11 13.64 -15.05
N ILE A 29 -0.14 12.91 -13.93
CA ILE A 29 -0.72 13.38 -12.67
C ILE A 29 0.15 14.48 -12.03
N ARG A 30 -0.47 15.56 -11.58
CA ARG A 30 0.16 16.60 -10.77
C ARG A 30 0.16 16.16 -9.30
N LEU A 31 1.29 15.59 -8.86
CA LEU A 31 1.43 15.08 -7.50
C LEU A 31 1.91 16.19 -6.55
N ARG A 32 1.23 16.37 -5.43
CA ARG A 32 1.66 17.17 -4.29
C ARG A 32 1.87 16.28 -3.07
N MET A 33 3.05 16.39 -2.48
CA MET A 33 3.40 15.66 -1.26
C MET A 33 3.33 16.61 -0.05
N ASN A 34 2.64 16.19 1.00
CA ASN A 34 2.60 16.83 2.30
C ASN A 34 3.23 15.88 3.33
N ASP A 35 4.53 15.98 3.51
CA ASP A 35 5.28 15.12 4.40
C ASP A 35 5.36 15.74 5.81
N ARG A 36 4.55 15.25 6.72
CA ARG A 36 4.52 15.64 8.13
C ARG A 36 5.52 14.83 8.97
N SER A 37 6.07 13.77 8.41
CA SER A 37 6.98 12.83 9.09
C SER A 37 8.44 13.13 8.89
N GLY A 38 8.79 13.93 7.87
CA GLY A 38 10.15 14.09 7.39
C GLY A 38 10.68 12.90 6.57
N PHE A 39 9.83 11.92 6.25
CA PHE A 39 10.21 10.69 5.54
C PHE A 39 10.89 10.95 4.18
N LEU A 40 10.44 11.98 3.46
CA LEU A 40 10.98 12.29 2.14
C LEU A 40 12.31 13.06 2.18
N THR A 41 12.60 13.71 3.29
CA THR A 41 13.79 14.58 3.44
C THR A 41 14.89 13.94 4.27
N SER A 42 14.51 13.27 5.36
CA SER A 42 15.42 12.61 6.30
C SER A 42 14.77 11.29 6.78
N PRO A 43 14.73 10.28 5.90
CA PRO A 43 14.10 9.02 6.24
C PRO A 43 14.84 8.37 7.40
N PRO A 44 14.13 7.92 8.44
CA PRO A 44 14.76 7.17 9.52
C PRO A 44 15.23 5.80 9.04
N GLU A 45 16.22 5.26 9.73
CA GLU A 45 16.72 3.92 9.45
C GLU A 45 15.66 2.83 9.67
N GLY A 46 15.84 1.68 9.01
CA GLY A 46 14.98 0.51 9.12
C GLY A 46 13.65 0.63 8.34
N PRO A 47 12.89 -0.46 8.30
CA PRO A 47 11.64 -0.55 7.54
C PRO A 47 10.46 0.16 8.22
N ARG A 48 9.34 0.28 7.50
CA ARG A 48 8.08 0.87 7.96
C ARG A 48 6.90 0.01 7.54
N ILE A 49 5.84 0.04 8.33
CA ILE A 49 4.54 -0.50 7.97
C ILE A 49 3.71 0.68 7.43
N LEU A 50 3.54 0.73 6.11
CA LEU A 50 2.79 1.77 5.40
C LEU A 50 1.32 1.35 5.36
N VAL A 51 0.43 2.14 5.94
CA VAL A 51 -0.99 1.79 6.07
C VAL A 51 -1.85 2.86 5.40
N PHE A 52 -2.71 2.43 4.49
CA PHE A 52 -3.64 3.30 3.75
C PHE A 52 -4.82 2.50 3.23
N TRP A 53 -5.94 3.16 2.92
CA TRP A 53 -7.15 2.50 2.44
C TRP A 53 -6.99 1.92 1.03
N HIS A 54 -7.67 0.81 0.74
CA HIS A 54 -7.61 0.07 -0.52
C HIS A 54 -7.92 0.96 -1.73
N ASN A 55 -8.90 1.84 -1.64
CA ASN A 55 -9.25 2.77 -2.72
C ASN A 55 -8.21 3.90 -2.94
N ARG A 56 -7.11 3.93 -2.19
CA ARG A 56 -5.99 4.86 -2.36
C ARG A 56 -4.78 4.23 -3.06
N ILE A 57 -4.83 2.94 -3.39
CA ILE A 57 -3.74 2.22 -4.06
C ILE A 57 -3.15 2.99 -5.26
N PRO A 58 -3.94 3.53 -6.22
CA PRO A 58 -3.36 4.23 -7.36
C PRO A 58 -2.55 5.47 -6.96
N ALA A 59 -3.06 6.28 -6.04
CA ALA A 59 -2.35 7.47 -5.57
C ALA A 59 -1.03 7.13 -4.87
N ILE A 60 -1.05 6.16 -3.96
CA ILE A 60 0.14 5.74 -3.22
C ILE A 60 1.16 5.11 -4.16
N SER A 61 0.72 4.36 -5.17
CA SER A 61 1.61 3.84 -6.23
C SER A 61 2.29 4.95 -7.03
N ILE A 62 1.60 6.07 -7.32
CA ILE A 62 2.20 7.24 -7.97
C ILE A 62 3.29 7.84 -7.06
N GLY A 63 2.99 8.00 -5.78
CA GLY A 63 3.95 8.49 -4.78
C GLY A 63 5.22 7.64 -4.72
N PHE A 64 5.04 6.31 -4.65
CA PHE A 64 6.14 5.35 -4.69
C PHE A 64 7.00 5.52 -5.95
N LEU A 65 6.41 5.47 -7.13
CA LEU A 65 7.13 5.55 -8.40
C LEU A 65 7.95 6.84 -8.57
N ARG A 66 7.48 7.95 -8.01
CA ARG A 66 8.12 9.26 -8.21
C ARG A 66 9.11 9.64 -7.11
N HIS A 67 8.87 9.21 -5.89
CA HIS A 67 9.62 9.70 -4.73
C HIS A 67 10.43 8.62 -4.02
N TYR A 68 9.86 7.41 -3.83
CA TYR A 68 10.50 6.39 -3.02
C TYR A 68 11.91 5.99 -3.51
N PRO A 69 12.13 5.55 -4.77
CA PRO A 69 13.44 5.06 -5.22
C PRO A 69 14.52 6.15 -5.22
N ARG A 70 14.13 7.41 -5.44
CA ARG A 70 15.08 8.52 -5.55
C ARG A 70 15.49 9.10 -4.19
N ARG A 71 14.61 9.00 -3.21
CA ARG A 71 14.79 9.62 -1.89
C ARG A 71 15.34 8.66 -0.84
N HIS A 72 15.31 7.35 -1.11
CA HIS A 72 15.69 6.32 -0.15
C HIS A 72 16.62 5.27 -0.76
N PRO A 73 17.84 5.63 -1.18
CA PRO A 73 18.76 4.68 -1.83
C PRO A 73 19.18 3.52 -0.89
N THR A 74 19.12 3.72 0.42
CA THR A 74 19.45 2.69 1.43
C THR A 74 18.29 1.74 1.73
N ARG A 75 17.08 1.99 1.23
CA ARG A 75 15.90 1.16 1.44
C ARG A 75 15.90 -0.05 0.52
N LYS A 76 15.50 -1.21 1.05
CA LYS A 76 15.47 -2.47 0.30
C LYS A 76 14.20 -2.65 -0.55
N GLY A 77 13.32 -1.65 -0.60
CA GLY A 77 12.11 -1.64 -1.41
C GLY A 77 10.84 -1.74 -0.57
N VAL A 78 9.72 -1.86 -1.27
CA VAL A 78 8.38 -2.00 -0.67
C VAL A 78 7.76 -3.29 -1.17
N SER A 79 7.15 -4.07 -0.28
CA SER A 79 6.29 -5.20 -0.62
C SER A 79 4.84 -4.90 -0.24
N VAL A 80 3.91 -5.29 -1.10
CA VAL A 80 2.47 -5.15 -0.86
C VAL A 80 1.86 -6.48 -0.43
N LEU A 81 0.91 -6.44 0.49
CA LEU A 81 0.14 -7.62 0.86
C LEU A 81 -0.97 -7.83 -0.19
N THR A 82 -0.95 -8.97 -0.87
CA THR A 82 -1.92 -9.32 -1.91
C THR A 82 -2.71 -10.57 -1.55
N SER A 83 -3.96 -10.63 -2.02
CA SER A 83 -4.83 -11.81 -1.83
C SER A 83 -4.30 -13.02 -2.64
N PRO A 84 -4.42 -14.26 -2.11
CA PRO A 84 -4.10 -15.49 -2.85
C PRO A 84 -5.25 -15.87 -3.82
N SER A 85 -5.65 -14.95 -4.70
CA SER A 85 -6.68 -15.13 -5.72
C SER A 85 -6.12 -14.82 -7.10
N LYS A 86 -6.82 -15.21 -8.18
CA LYS A 86 -6.44 -14.88 -9.55
C LYS A 86 -6.29 -13.36 -9.78
N ASP A 87 -7.18 -12.57 -9.19
CA ASP A 87 -7.09 -11.10 -9.25
C ASP A 87 -5.86 -10.59 -8.48
N GLY A 88 -5.55 -11.23 -7.33
CA GLY A 88 -4.33 -10.98 -6.59
C GLY A 88 -3.06 -11.34 -7.38
N ASP A 89 -3.11 -12.36 -8.27
CA ASP A 89 -1.99 -12.71 -9.16
C ASP A 89 -1.74 -11.60 -10.18
N ILE A 90 -2.79 -11.09 -10.80
CA ILE A 90 -2.68 -9.96 -11.75
C ILE A 90 -2.14 -8.73 -11.02
N LEU A 91 -2.69 -8.41 -9.85
CA LEU A 91 -2.23 -7.27 -9.05
C LEU A 91 -0.75 -7.41 -8.67
N ALA A 92 -0.33 -8.59 -8.22
CA ALA A 92 1.09 -8.84 -7.90
C ALA A 92 1.98 -8.66 -9.12
N GLY A 93 1.55 -9.12 -10.30
CA GLY A 93 2.25 -8.89 -11.56
C GLY A 93 2.34 -7.39 -11.92
N VAL A 94 1.27 -6.63 -11.73
CA VAL A 94 1.28 -5.17 -11.90
C VAL A 94 2.27 -4.52 -10.94
N MET A 95 2.21 -4.86 -9.65
CA MET A 95 3.11 -4.30 -8.63
C MET A 95 4.57 -4.64 -8.91
N ALA A 96 4.87 -5.87 -9.33
CA ALA A 96 6.22 -6.27 -9.74
C ALA A 96 6.72 -5.43 -10.92
N ASN A 97 5.87 -5.23 -11.94
CA ASN A 97 6.20 -4.35 -13.06
C ASN A 97 6.40 -2.89 -12.62
N LEU A 98 5.75 -2.43 -11.56
CA LEU A 98 5.96 -1.10 -10.97
C LEU A 98 7.18 -1.04 -10.02
N GLY A 99 7.89 -2.14 -9.83
CA GLY A 99 9.09 -2.22 -8.99
C GLY A 99 8.81 -2.45 -7.50
N MET A 100 7.64 -2.99 -7.17
CA MET A 100 7.26 -3.39 -5.81
C MET A 100 7.23 -4.90 -5.67
N GLY A 101 7.66 -5.42 -4.53
CA GLY A 101 7.46 -6.82 -4.16
C GLY A 101 6.01 -7.12 -3.79
N SER A 102 5.66 -8.39 -3.62
CA SER A 102 4.38 -8.81 -3.08
C SER A 102 4.51 -10.01 -2.17
N VAL A 103 3.74 -10.03 -1.09
CA VAL A 103 3.55 -11.18 -0.19
C VAL A 103 2.12 -11.64 -0.29
N ARG A 104 1.96 -12.96 -0.37
CA ARG A 104 0.64 -13.59 -0.46
C ARG A 104 0.09 -13.86 0.93
N GLY A 105 -0.96 -13.17 1.30
CA GLY A 105 -1.61 -13.38 2.58
C GLY A 105 -3.11 -13.12 2.54
N SER A 106 -3.84 -13.76 3.44
CA SER A 106 -5.25 -13.44 3.69
C SER A 106 -5.51 -13.52 5.18
N SER A 107 -6.48 -12.74 5.66
CA SER A 107 -6.97 -12.75 7.03
C SER A 107 -7.68 -14.07 7.44
N SER A 108 -7.84 -15.01 6.50
CA SER A 108 -8.46 -16.32 6.74
C SER A 108 -7.42 -17.39 7.11
N ARG A 109 -7.68 -18.67 6.90
CA ARG A 109 -6.97 -19.89 7.34
C ARG A 109 -5.43 -19.91 7.30
N ARG A 110 -4.74 -18.94 6.69
CA ARG A 110 -3.27 -18.81 6.61
C ARG A 110 -2.71 -17.59 7.35
N GLY A 111 -3.47 -16.97 8.25
CA GLY A 111 -3.07 -15.75 8.93
C GLY A 111 -1.73 -15.86 9.66
N SER A 112 -1.49 -16.97 10.38
CA SER A 112 -0.23 -17.20 11.11
C SER A 112 0.99 -17.36 10.20
N THR A 113 0.82 -17.99 9.04
CA THR A 113 1.90 -18.11 8.04
C THR A 113 2.19 -16.76 7.40
N ALA A 114 1.15 -16.00 7.02
CA ALA A 114 1.32 -14.65 6.50
C ALA A 114 2.02 -13.72 7.49
N ILE A 115 1.65 -13.76 8.77
CA ILE A 115 2.31 -12.96 9.81
C ILE A 115 3.80 -13.29 9.91
N ARG A 116 4.19 -14.58 9.86
CA ARG A 116 5.61 -14.98 9.88
C ARG A 116 6.37 -14.46 8.67
N GLU A 117 5.80 -14.60 7.47
CA GLU A 117 6.41 -14.11 6.24
C GLU A 117 6.56 -12.58 6.25
N LEU A 118 5.54 -11.86 6.73
CA LEU A 118 5.57 -10.40 6.85
C LEU A 118 6.58 -9.93 7.90
N THR A 119 6.68 -10.63 9.03
CA THR A 119 7.69 -10.37 10.06
C THR A 119 9.10 -10.53 9.49
N ALA A 120 9.40 -11.66 8.85
CA ALA A 120 10.69 -11.91 8.23
C ALA A 120 11.04 -10.87 7.14
N LEU A 121 10.05 -10.43 6.37
CA LEU A 121 10.22 -9.38 5.37
C LEU A 121 10.62 -8.05 6.01
N LEU A 122 9.90 -7.64 7.05
CA LEU A 122 10.22 -6.43 7.82
C LEU A 122 11.61 -6.52 8.46
N GLU A 123 11.94 -7.63 9.11
CA GLU A 123 13.27 -7.88 9.69
C GLU A 123 14.39 -7.84 8.65
N SER A 124 14.09 -8.19 7.40
CA SER A 124 15.04 -8.06 6.29
C SER A 124 15.29 -6.62 5.84
N GLY A 125 14.53 -5.63 6.34
CA GLY A 125 14.65 -4.21 6.02
C GLY A 125 13.79 -3.74 4.84
N VAL A 126 12.78 -4.52 4.44
CA VAL A 126 11.82 -4.17 3.38
C VAL A 126 10.60 -3.50 4.01
N ASP A 127 10.17 -2.36 3.47
CA ASP A 127 8.93 -1.70 3.88
C ASP A 127 7.72 -2.55 3.47
N LEU A 128 6.69 -2.54 4.30
CA LEU A 128 5.46 -3.30 4.04
C LEU A 128 4.28 -2.36 3.84
N ALA A 129 3.61 -2.45 2.69
CA ALA A 129 2.40 -1.70 2.39
C ALA A 129 1.16 -2.58 2.62
N ILE A 130 0.26 -2.11 3.49
CA ILE A 130 -0.96 -2.82 3.89
C ILE A 130 -2.18 -1.94 3.61
N THR A 131 -3.16 -2.51 2.94
CA THR A 131 -4.52 -1.98 2.88
C THR A 131 -5.38 -2.72 3.90
N PRO A 132 -5.66 -2.11 5.06
CA PRO A 132 -6.18 -2.82 6.23
C PRO A 132 -7.65 -3.24 6.09
N ASP A 133 -8.40 -2.59 5.20
CA ASP A 133 -9.75 -2.95 4.80
C ASP A 133 -9.81 -4.15 3.84
N GLY A 134 -8.65 -4.58 3.34
CA GLY A 134 -8.52 -5.77 2.50
C GLY A 134 -9.28 -5.69 1.18
N PRO A 135 -9.29 -6.78 0.39
CA PRO A 135 -9.90 -6.77 -0.96
C PRO A 135 -11.43 -6.96 -0.97
N ARG A 136 -12.04 -7.18 0.19
CA ARG A 136 -13.48 -7.45 0.32
C ARG A 136 -14.20 -6.48 1.24
N GLY A 137 -13.47 -5.61 1.93
CA GLY A 137 -14.00 -4.69 2.91
C GLY A 137 -14.45 -5.33 4.23
N PRO A 138 -15.24 -4.61 4.99
CA PRO A 138 -15.95 -3.38 4.62
C PRO A 138 -15.02 -2.17 4.46
N LYS A 139 -15.44 -1.20 3.63
CA LYS A 139 -14.71 0.05 3.36
C LYS A 139 -14.41 0.77 4.68
N TYR A 140 -13.15 1.21 4.83
CA TYR A 140 -12.68 1.97 5.98
C TYR A 140 -12.82 1.23 7.31
N SER A 141 -12.61 -0.08 7.30
CA SER A 141 -12.51 -0.91 8.49
C SER A 141 -11.10 -1.48 8.59
N LEU A 142 -10.42 -1.19 9.68
CA LEU A 142 -9.03 -1.59 9.88
C LEU A 142 -8.96 -2.96 10.55
N GLY A 143 -8.44 -3.96 9.84
CA GLY A 143 -8.12 -5.26 10.42
C GLY A 143 -6.92 -5.19 11.38
N PRO A 144 -6.77 -6.15 12.32
CA PRO A 144 -5.77 -6.11 13.38
C PRO A 144 -4.32 -6.31 12.91
N GLY A 145 -4.10 -6.71 11.65
CA GLY A 145 -2.81 -7.18 11.16
C GLY A 145 -1.66 -6.17 11.30
N ALA A 146 -1.89 -4.91 10.94
CA ALA A 146 -0.85 -3.86 11.01
C ALA A 146 -0.45 -3.54 12.45
N VAL A 147 -1.43 -3.46 13.36
CA VAL A 147 -1.21 -3.21 14.78
C VAL A 147 -0.42 -4.36 15.42
N PHE A 148 -0.85 -5.59 15.16
CA PHE A 148 -0.18 -6.78 15.65
C PHE A 148 1.27 -6.88 15.14
N LEU A 149 1.52 -6.61 13.85
CA LEU A 149 2.87 -6.61 13.30
C LEU A 149 3.74 -5.54 13.95
N SER A 150 3.22 -4.32 14.12
CA SER A 150 3.96 -3.24 14.78
C SER A 150 4.32 -3.59 16.22
N GLN A 151 3.36 -4.10 17.00
CA GLN A 151 3.62 -4.54 18.37
C GLN A 151 4.71 -5.63 18.42
N LYS A 152 4.56 -6.66 17.57
CA LYS A 152 5.46 -7.81 17.56
C LYS A 152 6.89 -7.47 17.14
N THR A 153 7.07 -6.54 16.20
CA THR A 153 8.35 -6.22 15.58
C THR A 153 9.00 -4.95 16.11
N GLY A 154 8.24 -4.11 16.82
CA GLY A 154 8.65 -2.76 17.19
C GLY A 154 8.74 -1.79 15.99
N ILE A 155 8.38 -2.24 14.78
CA ILE A 155 8.50 -1.44 13.57
C ILE A 155 7.33 -0.45 13.50
N PRO A 156 7.62 0.85 13.29
CA PRO A 156 6.61 1.89 13.29
C PRO A 156 5.61 1.76 12.13
N ILE A 157 4.37 2.14 12.42
CA ILE A 157 3.32 2.38 11.44
C ILE A 157 3.45 3.81 10.90
N MET A 158 3.24 3.98 9.60
CA MET A 158 3.16 5.25 8.92
C MET A 158 1.86 5.32 8.12
N LEU A 159 0.99 6.25 8.47
CA LEU A 159 -0.28 6.43 7.78
C LEU A 159 -0.08 7.28 6.53
N LEU A 160 -0.66 6.81 5.44
CA LEU A 160 -0.64 7.50 4.15
C LEU A 160 -2.06 7.82 3.72
N HIS A 161 -2.30 9.09 3.45
CA HIS A 161 -3.59 9.56 2.97
C HIS A 161 -3.45 10.08 1.55
N ALA A 162 -4.52 9.99 0.77
CA ALA A 162 -4.53 10.57 -0.57
C ALA A 162 -5.86 11.22 -0.90
N ARG A 163 -5.79 12.41 -1.50
CA ARG A 163 -6.93 13.14 -2.05
C ARG A 163 -6.84 13.17 -3.57
N TYR A 164 -7.88 12.70 -4.22
CA TYR A 164 -8.05 12.86 -5.66
C TYR A 164 -8.90 14.09 -5.94
N HIS A 165 -8.40 15.06 -6.70
CA HIS A 165 -9.19 16.23 -7.09
C HIS A 165 -10.16 15.88 -8.24
N ASN A 166 -9.74 14.98 -9.16
CA ASN A 166 -10.59 14.43 -10.19
C ASN A 166 -10.24 12.95 -10.41
N ALA A 167 -11.23 12.08 -10.25
CA ALA A 167 -11.08 10.65 -10.41
C ALA A 167 -12.38 9.99 -10.88
N ILE A 168 -12.24 8.90 -11.61
CA ILE A 168 -13.34 7.97 -11.86
C ILE A 168 -13.46 7.09 -10.61
N ARG A 169 -14.67 7.01 -10.05
CA ARG A 169 -14.99 6.09 -8.95
C ARG A 169 -15.75 4.90 -9.50
N LEU A 170 -15.16 3.73 -9.32
CA LEU A 170 -15.78 2.48 -9.74
C LEU A 170 -16.90 2.10 -8.75
N LYS A 171 -17.92 1.41 -9.26
CA LYS A 171 -19.02 0.85 -8.44
C LYS A 171 -18.56 -0.44 -7.72
N THR A 172 -17.48 -0.34 -6.97
CA THR A 172 -16.92 -1.40 -6.13
C THR A 172 -17.30 -1.16 -4.66
N TRP A 173 -17.09 -2.15 -3.79
CA TRP A 173 -17.39 -2.06 -2.36
C TRP A 173 -16.70 -0.87 -1.66
N ASP A 174 -15.53 -0.44 -2.16
CA ASP A 174 -14.71 0.65 -1.61
C ASP A 174 -14.82 1.97 -2.41
N ASN A 175 -15.59 2.00 -3.50
CA ASN A 175 -15.58 3.09 -4.48
C ASN A 175 -14.16 3.38 -4.99
N PHE A 176 -13.48 2.33 -5.49
CA PHE A 176 -12.10 2.41 -5.96
C PHE A 176 -11.88 3.58 -6.92
N ALA A 177 -10.87 4.40 -6.65
CA ALA A 177 -10.65 5.66 -7.36
C ALA A 177 -9.48 5.57 -8.34
N ILE A 178 -9.73 5.89 -9.60
CA ILE A 178 -8.72 5.99 -10.65
C ILE A 178 -8.54 7.47 -11.01
N PRO A 179 -7.37 8.08 -10.77
CA PRO A 179 -7.17 9.48 -11.10
C PRO A 179 -7.28 9.73 -12.61
N LEU A 180 -7.94 10.79 -13.00
CA LEU A 180 -8.00 11.21 -14.40
C LEU A 180 -6.65 11.76 -14.86
N PRO A 181 -6.25 11.54 -16.13
CA PRO A 181 -5.06 12.18 -16.69
C PRO A 181 -5.07 13.70 -16.45
N PHE A 182 -3.89 14.26 -16.19
CA PHE A 182 -3.65 15.68 -15.91
C PHE A 182 -4.32 16.23 -14.65
N SER A 183 -4.98 15.36 -13.85
CA SER A 183 -5.57 15.76 -12.58
C SER A 183 -4.50 15.95 -11.49
N ARG A 184 -4.94 16.52 -10.36
CA ARG A 184 -4.10 16.66 -9.18
C ARG A 184 -4.42 15.56 -8.17
N VAL A 185 -3.36 15.03 -7.55
CA VAL A 185 -3.41 14.11 -6.42
C VAL A 185 -2.55 14.68 -5.30
N ASP A 186 -3.10 14.82 -4.10
CA ASP A 186 -2.35 15.20 -2.91
C ASP A 186 -2.14 13.96 -2.06
N ILE A 187 -0.91 13.70 -1.61
CA ILE A 187 -0.56 12.63 -0.68
C ILE A 187 -0.05 13.26 0.61
N THR A 188 -0.61 12.85 1.73
CA THR A 188 -0.12 13.21 3.06
C THR A 188 0.53 12.01 3.71
N ILE A 189 1.71 12.21 4.29
CA ILE A 189 2.45 11.24 5.08
C ILE A 189 2.43 11.73 6.53
N ASP A 190 1.79 10.98 7.40
CA ASP A 190 1.69 11.34 8.81
C ASP A 190 2.95 10.95 9.60
N PRO A 191 3.16 11.54 10.79
CA PRO A 191 4.22 11.14 11.70
C PRO A 191 4.16 9.64 12.04
N TYR A 192 5.32 9.08 12.34
CA TYR A 192 5.43 7.68 12.76
C TYR A 192 4.71 7.44 14.07
N MET A 193 4.09 6.28 14.18
CA MET A 193 3.51 5.78 15.42
C MET A 193 4.00 4.36 15.71
N THR A 194 4.35 4.10 16.94
CA THR A 194 4.73 2.76 17.43
C THR A 194 3.61 2.23 18.32
N ILE A 195 3.44 0.92 18.32
CA ILE A 195 2.58 0.22 19.28
C ILE A 195 3.48 -0.26 20.40
N ASP A 196 3.07 0.03 21.63
CA ASP A 196 3.79 -0.45 22.81
C ASP A 196 3.84 -1.98 22.79
N PRO A 197 5.06 -2.61 22.87
CA PRO A 197 5.19 -4.05 22.95
C PRO A 197 4.41 -4.68 24.10
N GLU A 198 4.24 -3.96 25.21
CA GLU A 198 3.52 -4.39 26.41
C GLU A 198 2.03 -4.02 26.39
N ALA A 199 1.53 -3.40 25.32
CA ALA A 199 0.12 -3.04 25.22
C ALA A 199 -0.77 -4.28 25.32
N THR A 200 -1.67 -4.28 26.31
CA THR A 200 -2.64 -5.37 26.53
C THR A 200 -3.94 -5.17 25.77
N ASP A 201 -4.25 -3.93 25.39
CA ASP A 201 -5.47 -3.56 24.65
C ASP A 201 -5.12 -3.12 23.21
N LEU A 202 -4.88 -4.11 22.35
CA LEU A 202 -4.64 -3.86 20.94
C LEU A 202 -5.87 -3.39 20.17
N GLU A 203 -7.06 -3.63 20.70
CA GLU A 203 -8.29 -3.17 20.07
C GLU A 203 -8.44 -1.65 20.16
N SER A 204 -8.11 -1.04 21.29
CA SER A 204 -8.06 0.41 21.42
C SER A 204 -7.03 1.04 20.48
N GLU A 205 -5.86 0.43 20.32
CA GLU A 205 -4.85 0.90 19.35
C GLU A 205 -5.35 0.76 17.89
N ARG A 206 -6.01 -0.35 17.57
CA ARG A 206 -6.63 -0.57 16.28
C ARG A 206 -7.67 0.51 15.97
N LEU A 207 -8.58 0.77 16.92
CA LEU A 207 -9.62 1.79 16.77
C LEU A 207 -9.04 3.19 16.64
N ARG A 208 -7.99 3.51 17.39
CA ARG A 208 -7.28 4.79 17.29
C ARG A 208 -6.72 5.01 15.87
N ILE A 209 -6.04 4.01 15.31
CA ILE A 209 -5.48 4.09 13.95
C ILE A 209 -6.59 4.13 12.90
N GLU A 210 -7.65 3.33 13.06
CA GLU A 210 -8.82 3.36 12.17
C GLU A 210 -9.45 4.75 12.12
N THR A 211 -9.64 5.38 13.29
CA THR A 211 -10.23 6.72 13.40
C THR A 211 -9.39 7.75 12.64
N LEU A 212 -8.07 7.77 12.87
CA LEU A 212 -7.16 8.70 12.17
C LEU A 212 -7.22 8.54 10.64
N LEU A 213 -7.19 7.30 10.15
CA LEU A 213 -7.28 7.02 8.72
C LEU A 213 -8.65 7.38 8.14
N ARG A 214 -9.73 7.14 8.88
CA ARG A 214 -11.11 7.37 8.44
C ARG A 214 -11.43 8.86 8.37
N GLU A 215 -11.12 9.61 9.40
CA GLU A 215 -11.37 11.06 9.44
C GLU A 215 -10.73 11.79 8.26
N GLU A 216 -9.51 11.44 7.92
CA GLU A 216 -8.83 12.07 6.78
C GLU A 216 -9.41 11.59 5.43
N ALA A 217 -9.83 10.31 5.34
CA ALA A 217 -10.47 9.78 4.15
C ALA A 217 -11.83 10.42 3.90
N GLU A 218 -12.65 10.63 4.93
CA GLU A 218 -13.96 11.27 4.84
C GLU A 218 -13.84 12.73 4.38
N LYS A 219 -12.89 13.49 4.92
CA LYS A 219 -12.59 14.86 4.47
C LYS A 219 -12.21 14.92 2.98
N THR A 220 -11.55 13.87 2.49
CA THR A 220 -11.03 13.82 1.11
C THR A 220 -12.01 13.18 0.11
N ASP A 221 -13.04 12.48 0.59
CA ASP A 221 -14.09 11.88 -0.24
C ASP A 221 -15.25 12.84 -0.54
N LEU A 222 -15.33 13.96 0.17
CA LEU A 222 -16.32 15.00 -0.12
C LEU A 222 -16.06 15.59 -1.51
N PRO A 223 -17.12 15.86 -2.29
CA PRO A 223 -16.98 16.62 -3.54
C PRO A 223 -16.37 17.99 -3.24
N ALA A 224 -15.45 18.41 -4.09
CA ALA A 224 -14.81 19.73 -4.00
C ALA A 224 -15.79 20.84 -4.40
#